data_a7ba8259286595830a59406d9ce3961e
#
_entry.id   a7ba8259286595830a59406d9ce3961e
#
_cell.length_a   1.000
_cell.length_b   1.000
_cell.length_c   1.000
_cell.angle_alpha   90.00
_cell.angle_beta   90.00
_cell.angle_gamma   90.00
#
_symmetry.space_group_name_H-M   'P 1'
#
loop_
_entity.id
_entity.type
_entity.pdbx_description
1 polymer ?
#
loop_
_entity_poly.entity_id
_entity_poly.type
_entity_poly.pdbx_seq_one_letter_code
_entity_poly.pdbx_strand_id
1 'polypeptide(L)'
;LQDFGLMPWKTVEQNAGLGLQVRRVSKRERRERVADALARVGLSDFAKAYPAELSGGMRQRLAMARALACDIDLLLMDEPLSALDALLREEMQNMLKRTWRESGYAQVLVTHSIEEAVFLGQRVVVMTPRPGRIAFTLYNSEMCADDWRDDPLFFERCRQLREVLRAGEEVLHA
;
A
#
# COMPACT_ATOMS: atom_id res chain seq x y z
N LEU A 1 8.57 10.69 -0.94
CA LEU A 1 9.95 10.84 -1.45
C LEU A 1 9.96 10.35 -2.90
N GLN A 2 10.44 11.14 -3.85
CA GLN A 2 10.46 10.80 -5.29
C GLN A 2 11.18 9.47 -5.58
N ASP A 3 12.12 9.05 -4.72
CA ASP A 3 12.87 7.78 -4.84
C ASP A 3 12.45 6.74 -3.80
N PHE A 4 11.25 6.82 -3.24
CA PHE A 4 10.75 5.90 -2.20
C PHE A 4 11.69 5.75 -0.99
N GLY A 5 12.65 6.68 -0.80
CA GLY A 5 13.66 6.64 0.25
C GLY A 5 14.57 5.41 0.18
N LEU A 6 14.79 4.86 -1.00
CA LEU A 6 15.72 3.75 -1.21
C LEU A 6 17.16 4.24 -1.17
N MET A 7 18.04 3.43 -0.62
CA MET A 7 19.49 3.70 -0.59
C MET A 7 20.10 3.24 -1.92
N PRO A 8 20.54 4.15 -2.82
CA PRO A 8 20.97 3.79 -4.16
C PRO A 8 22.25 2.91 -4.19
N TRP A 9 23.06 2.98 -3.15
CA TRP A 9 24.28 2.18 -2.98
C TRP A 9 24.06 0.83 -2.29
N LYS A 10 22.84 0.48 -1.94
CA LYS A 10 22.48 -0.81 -1.33
C LYS A 10 21.70 -1.65 -2.33
N THR A 11 21.92 -2.96 -2.30
CA THR A 11 21.13 -3.91 -3.10
C THR A 11 19.66 -3.93 -2.63
N VAL A 12 18.80 -4.58 -3.40
CA VAL A 12 17.39 -4.82 -3.07
C VAL A 12 17.26 -5.49 -1.71
N GLU A 13 17.98 -6.60 -1.46
CA GLU A 13 17.95 -7.29 -0.17
C GLU A 13 18.43 -6.43 0.99
N GLN A 14 19.46 -5.59 0.76
CA GLN A 14 19.98 -4.68 1.77
C GLN A 14 19.03 -3.53 2.07
N ASN A 15 18.31 -3.03 1.06
CA ASN A 15 17.26 -2.03 1.24
C ASN A 15 16.08 -2.61 2.03
N ALA A 16 15.58 -3.80 1.65
CA ALA A 16 14.50 -4.47 2.35
C ALA A 16 14.86 -4.75 3.83
N GLY A 17 16.12 -5.12 4.11
CA GLY A 17 16.59 -5.44 5.45
C GLY A 17 17.04 -4.25 6.30
N LEU A 18 16.91 -3.00 5.82
CA LEU A 18 17.46 -1.83 6.49
C LEU A 18 16.85 -1.61 7.89
N GLY A 19 15.52 -1.67 7.99
CA GLY A 19 14.82 -1.51 9.28
C GLY A 19 15.20 -2.58 10.30
N LEU A 20 15.33 -3.83 9.86
CA LEU A 20 15.77 -4.94 10.71
C LEU A 20 17.22 -4.78 11.17
N GLN A 21 18.07 -4.21 10.31
CA GLN A 21 19.47 -3.92 10.67
C GLN A 21 19.55 -2.86 11.77
N VAL A 22 18.77 -1.77 11.66
CA VAL A 22 18.69 -0.71 12.68
C VAL A 22 18.17 -1.26 14.01
N ARG A 23 17.20 -2.16 13.97
CA ARG A 23 16.67 -2.86 15.16
C ARG A 23 17.60 -3.94 15.71
N ARG A 24 18.79 -4.13 15.12
CA ARG A 24 19.80 -5.13 15.53
C ARG A 24 19.29 -6.58 15.51
N VAL A 25 18.34 -6.88 14.63
CA VAL A 25 17.87 -8.25 14.40
C VAL A 25 19.03 -9.12 13.92
N SER A 26 19.09 -10.37 14.38
CA SER A 26 20.16 -11.30 14.04
C SER A 26 20.32 -11.49 12.52
N LYS A 27 21.54 -11.74 12.04
CA LYS A 27 21.83 -11.88 10.61
C LYS A 27 21.02 -13.02 9.96
N ARG A 28 20.78 -14.12 10.69
CA ARG A 28 19.99 -15.26 10.22
C ARG A 28 18.52 -14.85 10.06
N GLU A 29 17.92 -14.36 11.11
CA GLU A 29 16.50 -13.94 11.11
C GLU A 29 16.22 -12.83 10.09
N ARG A 30 17.13 -11.83 9.99
CA ARG A 30 17.03 -10.78 8.99
C ARG A 30 17.01 -11.34 7.57
N ARG A 31 17.86 -12.36 7.27
CA ARG A 31 17.88 -13.00 5.95
C ARG A 31 16.56 -13.70 5.65
N GLU A 32 15.99 -14.41 6.61
CA GLU A 32 14.72 -15.13 6.48
C GLU A 32 13.56 -14.14 6.23
N ARG A 33 13.44 -13.10 7.05
CA ARG A 33 12.40 -12.07 6.91
C ARG A 33 12.51 -11.27 5.61
N VAL A 34 13.71 -10.94 5.18
CA VAL A 34 13.94 -10.24 3.91
C VAL A 34 13.56 -11.11 2.73
N ALA A 35 13.93 -12.39 2.75
CA ALA A 35 13.57 -13.32 1.68
C ALA A 35 12.04 -13.46 1.55
N ASP A 36 11.32 -13.61 2.68
CA ASP A 36 9.86 -13.66 2.71
C ASP A 36 9.24 -12.35 2.16
N ALA A 37 9.70 -11.20 2.63
CA ALA A 37 9.18 -9.91 2.18
C ALA A 37 9.40 -9.68 0.68
N LEU A 38 10.57 -10.06 0.14
CA LEU A 38 10.86 -9.95 -1.29
C LEU A 38 10.01 -10.92 -2.12
N ALA A 39 9.76 -12.13 -1.62
CA ALA A 39 8.90 -13.10 -2.28
C ALA A 39 7.45 -12.58 -2.38
N ARG A 40 6.91 -12.01 -1.30
CA ARG A 40 5.55 -11.42 -1.27
C ARG A 40 5.34 -10.34 -2.32
N VAL A 41 6.36 -9.55 -2.63
CA VAL A 41 6.28 -8.47 -3.63
C VAL A 41 6.86 -8.85 -5.01
N GLY A 42 7.23 -10.13 -5.23
CA GLY A 42 7.75 -10.63 -6.51
C GLY A 42 9.10 -10.03 -6.91
N LEU A 43 10.01 -9.84 -5.94
CA LEU A 43 11.37 -9.29 -6.17
C LEU A 43 12.49 -10.24 -5.78
N SER A 44 12.22 -11.52 -5.55
CA SER A 44 13.23 -12.51 -5.14
C SER A 44 14.42 -12.60 -6.12
N ASP A 45 14.14 -12.62 -7.42
CA ASP A 45 15.17 -12.74 -8.47
C ASP A 45 16.04 -11.49 -8.61
N PHE A 46 15.58 -10.36 -8.06
CA PHE A 46 16.26 -9.08 -8.09
C PHE A 46 17.01 -8.76 -6.79
N ALA A 47 17.11 -9.72 -5.84
CA ALA A 47 17.68 -9.47 -4.50
C ALA A 47 19.08 -8.83 -4.52
N LYS A 48 19.90 -9.13 -5.53
CA LYS A 48 21.25 -8.60 -5.70
C LYS A 48 21.35 -7.34 -6.56
N ALA A 49 20.29 -6.96 -7.26
CA ALA A 49 20.22 -5.77 -8.08
C ALA A 49 20.26 -4.49 -7.20
N TYR A 50 20.63 -3.37 -7.82
CA TYR A 50 20.59 -2.04 -7.21
C TYR A 50 19.33 -1.29 -7.63
N PRO A 51 18.86 -0.29 -6.86
CA PRO A 51 17.67 0.50 -7.21
C PRO A 51 17.70 1.13 -8.61
N ALA A 52 18.88 1.47 -9.13
CA ALA A 52 19.04 2.02 -10.48
C ALA A 52 18.69 1.02 -11.59
N GLU A 53 18.73 -0.28 -11.31
CA GLU A 53 18.43 -1.36 -12.25
C GLU A 53 16.93 -1.73 -12.24
N LEU A 54 16.14 -1.10 -11.36
CA LEU A 54 14.72 -1.41 -11.16
C LEU A 54 13.83 -0.41 -11.91
N SER A 55 12.68 -0.90 -12.39
CA SER A 55 11.58 -0.03 -12.86
C SER A 55 10.98 0.79 -11.69
N GLY A 56 10.18 1.82 -12.00
CA GLY A 56 9.46 2.60 -10.98
C GLY A 56 8.57 1.74 -10.08
N GLY A 57 7.79 0.83 -10.68
CA GLY A 57 6.96 -0.11 -9.94
C GLY A 57 7.76 -1.10 -9.09
N MET A 58 8.92 -1.57 -9.57
CA MET A 58 9.79 -2.43 -8.76
C MET A 58 10.37 -1.68 -7.55
N ARG A 59 10.76 -0.41 -7.71
CA ARG A 59 11.21 0.44 -6.60
C ARG A 59 10.10 0.65 -5.56
N GLN A 60 8.87 0.87 -6.02
CA GLN A 60 7.70 1.00 -5.14
C GLN A 60 7.46 -0.28 -4.34
N ARG A 61 7.47 -1.45 -5.00
CA ARG A 61 7.36 -2.77 -4.34
C ARG A 61 8.49 -3.03 -3.35
N LEU A 62 9.72 -2.61 -3.65
CA LEU A 62 10.85 -2.72 -2.72
C LEU A 62 10.63 -1.88 -1.46
N ALA A 63 10.08 -0.68 -1.59
CA ALA A 63 9.73 0.15 -0.43
C ALA A 63 8.66 -0.52 0.46
N MET A 64 7.68 -1.20 -0.15
CA MET A 64 6.70 -2.01 0.57
C MET A 64 7.36 -3.20 1.28
N ALA A 65 8.22 -3.95 0.59
CA ALA A 65 8.97 -5.08 1.19
C ALA A 65 9.79 -4.64 2.41
N ARG A 66 10.43 -3.47 2.34
CA ARG A 66 11.19 -2.89 3.46
C ARG A 66 10.32 -2.62 4.69
N ALA A 67 9.08 -2.15 4.49
CA ALA A 67 8.14 -1.93 5.59
C ALA A 67 7.65 -3.27 6.16
N LEU A 68 7.21 -4.18 5.29
CA LEU A 68 6.63 -5.47 5.66
C LEU A 68 7.65 -6.47 6.26
N ALA A 69 8.95 -6.27 6.02
CA ALA A 69 9.99 -7.07 6.65
C ALA A 69 10.10 -6.85 8.18
N CYS A 70 9.60 -5.72 8.67
CA CYS A 70 9.64 -5.36 10.08
C CYS A 70 8.34 -5.76 10.81
N ASP A 71 8.43 -5.98 12.13
CA ASP A 71 7.24 -6.00 12.98
C ASP A 71 6.70 -4.57 13.08
N ILE A 72 5.45 -4.38 12.66
CA ILE A 72 4.80 -3.09 12.57
C ILE A 72 3.47 -3.13 13.32
N ASP A 73 3.20 -2.07 14.09
CA ASP A 73 1.89 -1.84 14.72
C ASP A 73 1.00 -0.97 13.83
N LEU A 74 1.63 -0.07 13.06
CA LEU A 74 0.96 0.87 12.16
C LEU A 74 1.74 1.00 10.85
N LEU A 75 1.06 0.79 9.72
CA LEU A 75 1.57 1.01 8.37
C LEU A 75 0.94 2.27 7.77
N LEU A 76 1.79 3.26 7.45
CA LEU A 76 1.38 4.47 6.75
C LEU A 76 1.81 4.38 5.28
N MET A 77 0.88 4.52 4.37
CA MET A 77 1.12 4.41 2.93
C MET A 77 0.55 5.65 2.22
N ASP A 78 1.40 6.28 1.42
CA ASP A 78 1.03 7.44 0.59
C ASP A 78 1.21 7.04 -0.87
N GLU A 79 0.10 6.89 -1.61
CA GLU A 79 0.03 6.46 -3.00
C GLU A 79 0.85 5.17 -3.29
N PRO A 80 0.68 4.08 -2.50
CA PRO A 80 1.61 2.95 -2.52
C PRO A 80 1.56 2.11 -3.80
N LEU A 81 0.53 2.27 -4.63
CA LEU A 81 0.31 1.44 -5.83
C LEU A 81 0.23 2.27 -7.13
N SER A 82 0.51 3.58 -7.05
CA SER A 82 0.32 4.51 -8.18
C SER A 82 1.20 4.23 -9.40
N ALA A 83 2.41 3.67 -9.21
CA ALA A 83 3.35 3.37 -10.29
C ALA A 83 3.18 1.94 -10.88
N LEU A 84 2.14 1.21 -10.49
CA LEU A 84 1.89 -0.16 -10.94
C LEU A 84 0.85 -0.20 -12.06
N ASP A 85 1.05 -1.13 -13.01
CA ASP A 85 0.01 -1.49 -13.98
C ASP A 85 -1.20 -2.16 -13.29
N ALA A 86 -2.30 -2.33 -14.03
CA ALA A 86 -3.56 -2.77 -13.47
C ALA A 86 -3.49 -4.16 -12.81
N LEU A 87 -2.88 -5.14 -13.48
CA LEU A 87 -2.81 -6.51 -12.96
C LEU A 87 -1.93 -6.58 -11.71
N LEU A 88 -0.75 -5.98 -11.77
CA LEU A 88 0.19 -5.96 -10.66
C LEU A 88 -0.37 -5.16 -9.47
N ARG A 89 -1.11 -4.08 -9.73
CA ARG A 89 -1.81 -3.31 -8.68
C ARG A 89 -2.80 -4.20 -7.94
N GLU A 90 -3.60 -4.98 -8.68
CA GLU A 90 -4.56 -5.90 -8.09
C GLU A 90 -3.89 -6.99 -7.24
N GLU A 91 -2.81 -7.59 -7.74
CA GLU A 91 -2.01 -8.56 -6.97
C GLU A 91 -1.48 -7.96 -5.67
N MET A 92 -0.98 -6.73 -5.71
CA MET A 92 -0.47 -6.03 -4.53
C MET A 92 -1.57 -5.64 -3.55
N GLN A 93 -2.75 -5.24 -4.03
CA GLN A 93 -3.92 -5.01 -3.17
C GLN A 93 -4.32 -6.30 -2.44
N ASN A 94 -4.40 -7.42 -3.14
CA ASN A 94 -4.70 -8.73 -2.56
C ASN A 94 -3.65 -9.13 -1.53
N MET A 95 -2.37 -8.92 -1.82
CA MET A 95 -1.26 -9.17 -0.90
C MET A 95 -1.37 -8.31 0.37
N LEU A 96 -1.63 -6.99 0.24
CA LEU A 96 -1.79 -6.09 1.39
C LEU A 96 -2.97 -6.51 2.27
N LYS A 97 -4.13 -6.81 1.66
CA LYS A 97 -5.33 -7.27 2.37
C LYS A 97 -5.06 -8.56 3.15
N ARG A 98 -4.40 -9.55 2.52
CA ARG A 98 -4.02 -10.81 3.17
C ARG A 98 -3.05 -10.57 4.32
N THR A 99 -1.97 -9.80 4.09
CA THR A 99 -0.96 -9.51 5.11
C THR A 99 -1.56 -8.78 6.32
N TRP A 100 -2.47 -7.83 6.07
CA TRP A 100 -3.20 -7.14 7.13
C TRP A 100 -4.06 -8.12 7.97
N ARG A 101 -4.80 -9.03 7.32
CA ARG A 101 -5.61 -10.05 8.01
C ARG A 101 -4.76 -10.98 8.87
N GLU A 102 -3.60 -11.39 8.38
CA GLU A 102 -2.68 -12.30 9.08
C GLU A 102 -1.98 -11.64 10.26
N SER A 103 -1.60 -10.38 10.13
CA SER A 103 -0.75 -9.67 11.09
C SER A 103 -1.49 -8.73 12.04
N GLY A 104 -2.69 -8.27 11.69
CA GLY A 104 -3.57 -7.45 12.53
C GLY A 104 -3.06 -6.04 12.83
N TYR A 105 -2.04 -5.54 12.08
CA TYR A 105 -1.55 -4.17 12.25
C TYR A 105 -2.59 -3.15 11.77
N ALA A 106 -2.56 -1.94 12.35
CA ALA A 106 -3.33 -0.84 11.82
C ALA A 106 -2.70 -0.31 10.52
N GLN A 107 -3.53 0.06 9.53
CA GLN A 107 -3.03 0.70 8.31
C GLN A 107 -3.77 1.98 7.99
N VAL A 108 -3.04 2.97 7.49
CA VAL A 108 -3.57 4.19 6.92
C VAL A 108 -3.05 4.30 5.49
N LEU A 109 -3.97 4.38 4.55
CA LEU A 109 -3.70 4.48 3.13
C LEU A 109 -4.21 5.82 2.62
N VAL A 110 -3.34 6.59 1.98
CA VAL A 110 -3.72 7.76 1.18
C VAL A 110 -3.67 7.37 -0.29
N THR A 111 -4.76 7.56 -1.00
CA THR A 111 -4.88 7.23 -2.42
C THR A 111 -5.89 8.14 -3.11
N HIS A 112 -5.74 8.36 -4.41
CA HIS A 112 -6.73 8.99 -5.28
C HIS A 112 -7.61 7.95 -6.00
N SER A 113 -7.35 6.66 -5.86
CA SER A 113 -8.17 5.59 -6.44
C SER A 113 -9.32 5.22 -5.51
N ILE A 114 -10.54 5.46 -5.98
CA ILE A 114 -11.77 5.09 -5.25
C ILE A 114 -11.83 3.59 -5.01
N GLU A 115 -11.52 2.81 -6.05
CA GLU A 115 -11.54 1.34 -6.01
C GLU A 115 -10.54 0.80 -4.98
N GLU A 116 -9.34 1.39 -4.91
CA GLU A 116 -8.32 1.03 -3.92
C GLU A 116 -8.80 1.34 -2.50
N ALA A 117 -9.36 2.54 -2.28
CA ALA A 117 -9.88 2.95 -0.98
C ALA A 117 -11.00 2.02 -0.50
N VAL A 118 -11.94 1.63 -1.39
CA VAL A 118 -13.03 0.70 -1.05
C VAL A 118 -12.52 -0.72 -0.86
N PHE A 119 -11.51 -1.15 -1.63
CA PHE A 119 -10.98 -2.52 -1.53
C PHE A 119 -10.20 -2.78 -0.25
N LEU A 120 -9.42 -1.77 0.21
CA LEU A 120 -8.48 -1.91 1.34
C LEU A 120 -8.96 -1.26 2.64
N GLY A 121 -9.91 -0.33 2.58
CA GLY A 121 -10.29 0.47 3.73
C GLY A 121 -11.54 -0.04 4.47
N GLN A 122 -11.44 -0.37 5.75
CA GLN A 122 -12.61 -0.58 6.62
C GLN A 122 -13.35 0.74 6.90
N ARG A 123 -12.64 1.85 6.87
CA ARG A 123 -13.16 3.20 6.98
C ARG A 123 -12.50 4.07 5.94
N VAL A 124 -13.30 4.60 5.03
CA VAL A 124 -12.84 5.51 3.99
C VAL A 124 -13.23 6.94 4.37
N VAL A 125 -12.25 7.83 4.37
CA VAL A 125 -12.44 9.25 4.70
C VAL A 125 -12.18 10.08 3.45
N VAL A 126 -13.18 10.84 3.02
CA VAL A 126 -13.04 11.81 1.93
C VAL A 126 -12.70 13.17 2.54
N MET A 127 -11.66 13.80 2.02
CA MET A 127 -11.21 15.10 2.49
C MET A 127 -11.48 16.18 1.43
N THR A 128 -11.81 17.39 1.89
CA THR A 128 -11.90 18.56 1.01
C THR A 128 -10.50 19.02 0.58
N PRO A 129 -10.40 19.78 -0.53
CA PRO A 129 -9.22 20.60 -0.82
C PRO A 129 -8.91 21.58 0.33
N ARG A 130 -7.81 22.33 0.18
CA ARG A 130 -7.39 23.29 1.22
C ARG A 130 -8.44 24.35 1.51
N PRO A 131 -8.74 24.63 2.81
CA PRO A 131 -8.24 23.94 3.99
C PRO A 131 -8.85 22.54 4.13
N GLY A 132 -7.99 21.49 4.29
CA GLY A 132 -8.42 20.11 4.38
C GLY A 132 -9.36 19.85 5.56
N ARG A 133 -10.58 19.38 5.28
CA ARG A 133 -11.58 18.94 6.26
C ARG A 133 -12.14 17.61 5.86
N ILE A 134 -12.67 16.86 6.80
CA ILE A 134 -13.41 15.61 6.50
C ILE A 134 -14.77 16.04 5.89
N ALA A 135 -14.96 15.67 4.63
CA ALA A 135 -16.21 15.88 3.91
C ALA A 135 -17.20 14.73 4.12
N PHE A 136 -16.66 13.50 4.17
CA PHE A 136 -17.49 12.31 4.27
C PHE A 136 -16.70 11.17 4.91
N THR A 137 -17.40 10.26 5.59
CA THR A 137 -16.83 9.02 6.12
C THR A 137 -17.73 7.84 5.75
N LEU A 138 -17.16 6.85 5.08
CA LEU A 138 -17.79 5.58 4.77
C LEU A 138 -17.26 4.50 5.69
N TYR A 139 -18.14 3.77 6.36
CA TYR A 139 -17.82 2.53 7.06
C TYR A 139 -18.05 1.35 6.10
N ASN A 140 -17.08 0.48 5.98
CA ASN A 140 -16.96 -0.54 4.95
C ASN A 140 -16.43 -1.85 5.57
N SER A 141 -17.16 -2.36 6.56
CA SER A 141 -16.82 -3.61 7.25
C SER A 141 -16.82 -4.82 6.33
N GLU A 142 -17.60 -4.77 5.28
CA GLU A 142 -17.80 -5.80 4.25
C GLU A 142 -16.52 -6.08 3.44
N MET A 143 -15.57 -5.12 3.43
CA MET A 143 -14.29 -5.28 2.76
C MET A 143 -13.50 -6.52 3.23
N CYS A 144 -13.88 -7.08 4.38
CA CYS A 144 -13.28 -8.31 4.89
C CYS A 144 -13.69 -9.57 4.13
N ALA A 145 -14.74 -9.56 3.29
CA ALA A 145 -15.14 -10.71 2.49
C ALA A 145 -14.05 -11.12 1.48
N ASP A 146 -13.97 -12.41 1.15
CA ASP A 146 -12.94 -12.93 0.25
C ASP A 146 -13.18 -12.51 -1.20
N ASP A 147 -14.43 -12.53 -1.63
CA ASP A 147 -14.93 -12.17 -2.94
C ASP A 147 -15.37 -10.69 -3.04
N TRP A 148 -14.87 -9.84 -2.13
CA TRP A 148 -15.29 -8.44 -2.01
C TRP A 148 -15.26 -7.65 -3.33
N ARG A 149 -14.29 -7.92 -4.19
CA ARG A 149 -14.13 -7.22 -5.47
C ARG A 149 -15.29 -7.51 -6.44
N ASP A 150 -15.87 -8.70 -6.35
CA ASP A 150 -16.96 -9.17 -7.22
C ASP A 150 -18.35 -8.91 -6.60
N ASP A 151 -18.40 -8.43 -5.34
CA ASP A 151 -19.65 -8.13 -4.65
C ASP A 151 -20.31 -6.89 -5.25
N PRO A 152 -21.62 -6.94 -5.58
CA PRO A 152 -22.37 -5.76 -6.03
C PRO A 152 -22.25 -4.54 -5.11
N LEU A 153 -22.11 -4.76 -3.81
CA LEU A 153 -21.93 -3.70 -2.81
C LEU A 153 -20.61 -2.95 -3.00
N PHE A 154 -19.54 -3.62 -3.47
CA PHE A 154 -18.28 -2.96 -3.82
C PHE A 154 -18.51 -1.84 -4.85
N PHE A 155 -19.23 -2.14 -5.91
CA PHE A 155 -19.54 -1.17 -6.98
C PHE A 155 -20.45 -0.04 -6.48
N GLU A 156 -21.38 -0.37 -5.60
CA GLU A 156 -22.25 0.63 -4.97
C GLU A 156 -21.44 1.59 -4.09
N ARG A 157 -20.52 1.09 -3.28
CA ARG A 157 -19.60 1.90 -2.45
C ARG A 157 -18.70 2.80 -3.29
N CYS A 158 -18.16 2.26 -4.39
CA CYS A 158 -17.38 3.05 -5.35
C CYS A 158 -18.21 4.17 -5.97
N ARG A 159 -19.47 3.90 -6.35
CA ARG A 159 -20.42 4.90 -6.88
C ARG A 159 -20.70 6.00 -5.86
N GLN A 160 -21.03 5.62 -4.63
CA GLN A 160 -21.30 6.55 -3.53
C GLN A 160 -20.14 7.52 -3.30
N LEU A 161 -18.90 7.01 -3.23
CA LEU A 161 -17.72 7.86 -3.06
C LEU A 161 -17.50 8.79 -4.25
N ARG A 162 -17.76 8.32 -5.48
CA ARG A 162 -17.63 9.14 -6.69
C ARG A 162 -18.64 10.30 -6.71
N GLU A 163 -19.85 10.07 -6.25
CA GLU A 163 -20.88 11.12 -6.11
C GLU A 163 -20.47 12.17 -5.07
N VAL A 164 -19.94 11.74 -3.92
CA VAL A 164 -19.43 12.65 -2.87
C VAL A 164 -18.29 13.52 -3.38
N LEU A 165 -17.34 12.94 -4.11
CA LEU A 165 -16.20 13.68 -4.67
C LEU A 165 -16.66 14.73 -5.70
N ARG A 166 -17.59 14.38 -6.59
CA ARG A 166 -18.16 15.32 -7.58
C ARG A 166 -18.91 16.48 -6.91
N ALA A 167 -19.74 16.18 -5.92
CA ALA A 167 -20.45 17.22 -5.18
C ALA A 167 -19.49 18.19 -4.46
N GLY A 168 -18.36 17.67 -3.98
CA GLY A 168 -17.31 18.48 -3.37
C GLY A 168 -16.56 19.39 -4.35
N GLU A 169 -16.41 18.98 -5.60
CA GLU A 169 -15.79 19.78 -6.67
C GLU A 169 -16.72 20.91 -7.14
N GLU A 170 -18.02 20.64 -7.27
CA GLU A 170 -19.02 21.64 -7.69
C GLU A 170 -19.13 22.83 -6.71
N VAL A 171 -19.01 22.56 -5.40
CA VAL A 171 -19.02 23.62 -4.37
C VAL A 171 -17.78 24.54 -4.42
N LEU A 172 -16.67 24.07 -5.02
CA LEU A 172 -15.43 24.84 -5.14
C LEU A 172 -15.38 25.73 -6.39
N HIS A 173 -16.23 25.46 -7.38
CA HIS A 173 -16.29 26.20 -8.64
C HIS A 173 -17.51 27.16 -8.70
N ALA A 174 -18.33 27.20 -7.66
CA ALA A 174 -19.46 28.12 -7.48
C ALA A 174 -19.08 29.30 -6.56
#